data_cdff8e3eb289c07ff4b3acf6b6647c2b
#
_entry.id   cdff8e3eb289c07ff4b3acf6b6647c2b
#
_cell.length_a   1.000
_cell.length_b   1.000
_cell.length_c   1.000
_cell.angle_alpha   90.00
_cell.angle_beta   90.00
_cell.angle_gamma   90.00
#
_symmetry.space_group_name_H-M   'P 1'
#
loop_
_entity.id
_entity.type
_entity.pdbx_description
1 polymer ?
#
loop_
_entity_poly.entity_id
_entity_poly.type
_entity_poly.pdbx_seq_one_letter_code
_entity_poly.pdbx_strand_id
1 'polypeptide(L)'
;MQNINYSILINTCDKFDDCWDPFFKLWSLYWTDCSGRIYLNTEYKDYSYPELDITAVKGCDRHHIPKEKRATWSQCLKWALETMDTDIILYMQEDYFLKDTVKNEIIEEYISLMEKAKDIDCIQLTDQAVKAVSSTPYKHLYSVDMHHWSVISCQASLWKRTKLLELIRDYESAWNFEWWGSKRARILQHKYYVVDPNQVILDKFEIIPYIFTGVVGGKWYKPVVELFKKHNIEMDYTHRGFFERKPLSLKEKLYKKIVRLPIELRSSLDLMRLKVK
;
A
#
# COMPACT_ATOMS: atom_id res chain seq x y z
N MET A 1 -5.10 -12.10 -26.39
CA MET A 1 -4.71 -11.78 -25.00
C MET A 1 -5.99 -11.68 -24.19
N GLN A 2 -6.12 -12.34 -23.05
CA GLN A 2 -7.25 -12.12 -22.15
C GLN A 2 -7.18 -10.66 -21.67
N ASN A 3 -8.31 -9.97 -21.68
CA ASN A 3 -8.39 -8.59 -21.21
C ASN A 3 -8.34 -8.66 -19.67
N ILE A 4 -7.15 -8.49 -19.08
CA ILE A 4 -6.95 -8.53 -17.63
C ILE A 4 -7.52 -7.24 -17.05
N ASN A 5 -8.50 -7.37 -16.15
CA ASN A 5 -9.25 -6.24 -15.61
C ASN A 5 -8.92 -6.03 -14.14
N TYR A 6 -8.03 -5.09 -13.85
CA TYR A 6 -7.66 -4.72 -12.48
C TYR A 6 -7.44 -3.22 -12.33
N SER A 7 -7.49 -2.74 -11.11
CA SER A 7 -7.18 -1.36 -10.77
C SER A 7 -5.88 -1.27 -9.98
N ILE A 8 -5.18 -0.17 -10.12
CA ILE A 8 -4.01 0.17 -9.32
C ILE A 8 -4.39 1.32 -8.41
N LEU A 9 -4.28 1.10 -7.13
CA LEU A 9 -4.52 2.11 -6.11
C LEU A 9 -3.19 2.67 -5.63
N ILE A 10 -2.91 3.92 -5.99
CA ILE A 10 -1.83 4.71 -5.39
C ILE A 10 -2.41 5.44 -4.19
N ASN A 11 -2.15 4.88 -3.01
CA ASN A 11 -2.67 5.43 -1.76
C ASN A 11 -1.82 6.60 -1.28
N THR A 12 -2.41 7.78 -1.18
CA THR A 12 -1.76 9.05 -0.84
C THR A 12 -2.71 9.95 -0.04
N CYS A 13 -2.30 11.17 0.21
CA CYS A 13 -3.15 12.28 0.63
C CYS A 13 -2.60 13.60 0.06
N ASP A 14 -3.43 14.64 0.05
CA ASP A 14 -3.08 15.94 -0.57
C ASP A 14 -1.81 16.60 0.00
N LYS A 15 -1.42 16.23 1.23
CA LYS A 15 -0.19 16.71 1.88
C LYS A 15 1.07 16.13 1.24
N PHE A 16 0.96 15.05 0.48
CA PHE A 16 2.06 14.35 -0.19
C PHE A 16 2.06 14.61 -1.69
N ASP A 17 1.43 15.69 -2.15
CA ASP A 17 1.36 16.03 -3.57
C ASP A 17 2.73 16.30 -4.21
N ASP A 18 3.72 16.71 -3.41
CA ASP A 18 5.12 16.83 -3.84
C ASP A 18 5.77 15.49 -4.24
N CYS A 19 5.16 14.35 -3.87
CA CYS A 19 5.60 13.03 -4.31
C CYS A 19 5.01 12.62 -5.67
N TRP A 20 3.91 13.23 -6.14
CA TRP A 20 3.15 12.72 -7.27
C TRP A 20 3.89 12.87 -8.60
N ASP A 21 4.42 14.04 -8.90
CA ASP A 21 5.20 14.27 -10.13
C ASP A 21 6.43 13.37 -10.23
N PRO A 22 7.30 13.25 -9.21
CA PRO A 22 8.42 12.32 -9.26
C PRO A 22 7.98 10.85 -9.35
N PHE A 23 6.88 10.47 -8.68
CA PHE A 23 6.32 9.13 -8.74
C PHE A 23 5.88 8.78 -10.17
N PHE A 24 5.05 9.60 -10.80
CA PHE A 24 4.54 9.32 -12.15
C PHE A 24 5.60 9.53 -13.24
N LYS A 25 6.59 10.39 -13.03
CA LYS A 25 7.74 10.48 -13.93
C LYS A 25 8.55 9.18 -13.95
N LEU A 26 8.80 8.57 -12.80
CA LEU A 26 9.49 7.28 -12.73
C LEU A 26 8.60 6.13 -13.22
N TRP A 27 7.28 6.22 -12.98
CA TRP A 27 6.31 5.28 -13.54
C TRP A 27 6.35 5.24 -15.06
N SER A 28 6.27 6.39 -15.74
CA SER A 28 6.30 6.47 -17.19
C SER A 28 7.60 5.96 -17.81
N LEU A 29 8.71 5.95 -17.03
CA LEU A 29 10.00 5.41 -17.46
C LEU A 29 10.12 3.90 -17.26
N TYR A 30 9.56 3.37 -16.19
CA TYR A 30 9.83 2.01 -15.74
C TYR A 30 8.64 1.06 -15.81
N TRP A 31 7.44 1.58 -16.11
CA TRP A 31 6.23 0.76 -16.27
C TRP A 31 5.39 1.18 -17.47
N THR A 32 5.96 1.04 -18.65
CA THR A 32 5.36 1.51 -19.91
C THR A 32 4.26 0.59 -20.45
N ASP A 33 4.20 -0.65 -20.02
CA ASP A 33 3.27 -1.70 -20.44
C ASP A 33 2.17 -1.99 -19.40
N CYS A 34 1.99 -1.08 -18.44
CA CYS A 34 0.94 -1.20 -17.44
C CYS A 34 -0.46 -1.13 -18.08
N SER A 35 -1.28 -2.17 -17.87
CA SER A 35 -2.66 -2.25 -18.40
C SER A 35 -3.74 -1.93 -17.35
N GLY A 36 -3.35 -1.77 -16.07
CA GLY A 36 -4.27 -1.48 -14.97
C GLY A 36 -4.79 -0.03 -14.99
N ARG A 37 -6.04 0.16 -14.54
CA ARG A 37 -6.60 1.50 -14.35
C ARG A 37 -6.03 2.15 -13.09
N ILE A 38 -5.43 3.34 -13.22
CA ILE A 38 -4.72 4.03 -12.14
C ILE A 38 -5.69 4.92 -11.37
N TYR A 39 -5.78 4.71 -10.06
CA TYR A 39 -6.52 5.55 -9.12
C TYR A 39 -5.54 6.17 -8.12
N LEU A 40 -5.49 7.51 -8.10
CA LEU A 40 -4.74 8.27 -7.11
C LEU A 40 -5.68 8.69 -5.98
N ASN A 41 -5.43 8.19 -4.76
CA ASN A 41 -6.31 8.42 -3.60
C ASN A 41 -6.11 9.81 -2.99
N THR A 42 -6.57 10.86 -3.70
CA THR A 42 -6.51 12.25 -3.24
C THR A 42 -7.66 12.59 -2.30
N GLU A 43 -7.49 13.63 -1.46
CA GLU A 43 -8.55 14.15 -0.57
C GLU A 43 -9.46 15.14 -1.31
N TYR A 44 -8.91 16.19 -1.92
CA TYR A 44 -9.62 17.25 -2.65
C TYR A 44 -8.96 17.60 -3.99
N LYS A 45 -7.63 17.38 -4.10
CA LYS A 45 -6.86 17.78 -5.26
C LYS A 45 -7.19 16.91 -6.46
N ASP A 46 -7.26 17.53 -7.60
CA ASP A 46 -7.21 16.86 -8.89
C ASP A 46 -5.75 16.65 -9.30
N TYR A 47 -5.50 15.66 -10.14
CA TYR A 47 -4.17 15.39 -10.65
C TYR A 47 -4.24 14.67 -11.99
N SER A 48 -3.35 15.02 -12.89
CA SER A 48 -3.12 14.36 -14.17
C SER A 48 -1.63 14.33 -14.48
N TYR A 49 -1.18 13.34 -15.22
CA TYR A 49 0.17 13.26 -15.73
C TYR A 49 0.12 12.93 -17.22
N PRO A 50 0.99 13.54 -18.08
CA PRO A 50 0.99 13.25 -19.51
C PRO A 50 1.05 11.77 -19.82
N GLU A 51 0.28 11.33 -20.81
CA GLU A 51 0.25 9.95 -21.33
C GLU A 51 -0.28 8.88 -20.34
N LEU A 52 -0.69 9.25 -19.12
CA LEU A 52 -1.29 8.34 -18.15
C LEU A 52 -2.76 8.69 -17.90
N ASP A 53 -3.63 7.67 -17.94
CA ASP A 53 -5.03 7.82 -17.54
C ASP A 53 -5.17 7.61 -16.02
N ILE A 54 -5.14 8.72 -15.27
CA ILE A 54 -5.18 8.75 -13.82
C ILE A 54 -6.53 9.27 -13.34
N THR A 55 -7.23 8.49 -12.55
CA THR A 55 -8.43 8.94 -11.84
C THR A 55 -8.06 9.45 -10.45
N ALA A 56 -8.09 10.77 -10.24
CA ALA A 56 -8.00 11.35 -8.90
C ALA A 56 -9.31 11.10 -8.14
N VAL A 57 -9.22 10.41 -6.99
CA VAL A 57 -10.40 9.93 -6.24
C VAL A 57 -11.19 11.07 -5.62
N LYS A 58 -10.51 12.08 -5.08
CA LYS A 58 -11.10 13.24 -4.35
C LYS A 58 -12.08 12.80 -3.26
N GLY A 59 -11.63 11.85 -2.42
CA GLY A 59 -12.48 11.16 -1.45
C GLY A 59 -13.20 12.10 -0.48
N CYS A 60 -12.50 13.09 0.08
CA CYS A 60 -13.10 14.07 1.00
C CYS A 60 -14.09 14.99 0.28
N ASP A 61 -13.79 15.41 -0.95
CA ASP A 61 -14.68 16.25 -1.76
C ASP A 61 -15.98 15.50 -2.08
N ARG A 62 -15.90 14.27 -2.56
CA ARG A 62 -17.06 13.42 -2.88
C ARG A 62 -17.95 13.13 -1.68
N HIS A 63 -17.37 13.02 -0.49
CA HIS A 63 -18.10 12.77 0.76
C HIS A 63 -18.44 14.06 1.53
N HIS A 64 -18.27 15.23 0.90
CA HIS A 64 -18.59 16.54 1.45
C HIS A 64 -17.96 16.80 2.83
N ILE A 65 -16.72 16.32 3.02
CA ILE A 65 -15.96 16.56 4.25
C ILE A 65 -15.42 18.00 4.18
N PRO A 66 -15.70 18.88 5.14
CA PRO A 66 -15.13 20.22 5.16
C PRO A 66 -13.60 20.17 5.28
N LYS A 67 -12.88 21.11 4.63
CA LYS A 67 -11.39 21.14 4.64
C LYS A 67 -10.79 21.30 6.04
N GLU A 68 -11.57 21.83 6.99
CA GLU A 68 -11.21 21.98 8.40
C GLU A 68 -11.28 20.64 9.18
N LYS A 69 -12.00 19.66 8.62
CA LYS A 69 -12.13 18.30 9.17
C LYS A 69 -11.22 17.36 8.41
N ARG A 70 -10.31 16.74 9.13
CA ARG A 70 -9.41 15.76 8.54
C ARG A 70 -10.05 14.38 8.53
N ALA A 71 -10.22 13.79 7.35
CA ALA A 71 -10.51 12.36 7.24
C ALA A 71 -9.33 11.51 7.72
N THR A 72 -9.61 10.33 8.22
CA THR A 72 -8.55 9.38 8.57
C THR A 72 -7.99 8.70 7.31
N TRP A 73 -6.79 8.17 7.44
CA TRP A 73 -6.17 7.35 6.39
C TRP A 73 -7.11 6.21 5.93
N SER A 74 -7.74 5.51 6.89
CA SER A 74 -8.65 4.41 6.60
C SER A 74 -9.96 4.84 5.93
N GLN A 75 -10.49 6.02 6.26
CA GLN A 75 -11.67 6.55 5.56
C GLN A 75 -11.34 6.83 4.09
N CYS A 76 -10.24 7.52 3.82
CA CYS A 76 -9.81 7.81 2.45
C CYS A 76 -9.56 6.53 1.66
N LEU A 77 -8.86 5.55 2.25
CA LEU A 77 -8.63 4.25 1.61
C LEU A 77 -9.94 3.52 1.29
N LYS A 78 -10.88 3.48 2.23
CA LYS A 78 -12.18 2.84 2.04
C LYS A 78 -12.95 3.48 0.89
N TRP A 79 -13.04 4.81 0.86
CA TRP A 79 -13.74 5.53 -0.21
C TRP A 79 -13.10 5.32 -1.58
N ALA A 80 -11.75 5.26 -1.64
CA ALA A 80 -11.05 4.93 -2.87
C ALA A 80 -11.43 3.52 -3.36
N LEU A 81 -11.43 2.52 -2.48
CA LEU A 81 -11.81 1.15 -2.81
C LEU A 81 -13.28 1.02 -3.24
N GLU A 82 -14.18 1.80 -2.63
CA GLU A 82 -15.61 1.84 -2.99
C GLU A 82 -15.84 2.51 -4.36
N THR A 83 -14.91 3.36 -4.83
CA THR A 83 -14.97 3.98 -6.15
C THR A 83 -14.58 3.04 -7.29
N MET A 84 -13.80 1.98 -6.98
CA MET A 84 -13.32 1.02 -7.97
C MET A 84 -14.36 -0.05 -8.28
N ASP A 85 -14.43 -0.47 -9.54
CA ASP A 85 -15.37 -1.50 -10.04
C ASP A 85 -14.69 -2.85 -10.33
N THR A 86 -13.36 -2.96 -10.16
CA THR A 86 -12.61 -4.21 -10.34
C THR A 86 -12.55 -5.04 -9.07
N ASP A 87 -12.51 -6.36 -9.22
CA ASP A 87 -12.41 -7.30 -8.10
C ASP A 87 -11.00 -7.39 -7.54
N ILE A 88 -9.99 -7.21 -8.39
CA ILE A 88 -8.58 -7.26 -8.01
C ILE A 88 -7.97 -5.87 -8.11
N ILE A 89 -7.23 -5.51 -7.08
CA ILE A 89 -6.47 -4.27 -7.03
C ILE A 89 -5.00 -4.55 -6.74
N LEU A 90 -4.13 -3.76 -7.35
CA LEU A 90 -2.75 -3.59 -6.92
C LEU A 90 -2.67 -2.37 -6.01
N TYR A 91 -2.27 -2.57 -4.77
CA TYR A 91 -2.07 -1.50 -3.79
C TYR A 91 -0.60 -1.05 -3.78
N MET A 92 -0.38 0.25 -3.86
CA MET A 92 0.92 0.91 -3.70
C MET A 92 0.76 2.22 -2.92
N GLN A 93 1.89 2.83 -2.51
CA GLN A 93 1.92 4.18 -1.94
C GLN A 93 2.70 5.13 -2.85
N GLU A 94 2.43 6.43 -2.73
CA GLU A 94 2.98 7.52 -3.54
C GLU A 94 4.49 7.72 -3.38
N ASP A 95 5.09 7.16 -2.35
CA ASP A 95 6.52 7.24 -2.07
C ASP A 95 7.31 5.98 -2.45
N TYR A 96 6.67 5.05 -3.19
CA TYR A 96 7.34 3.86 -3.76
C TYR A 96 7.92 4.19 -5.12
N PHE A 97 8.95 5.04 -5.14
CA PHE A 97 9.60 5.51 -6.35
C PHE A 97 10.28 4.37 -7.09
N LEU A 98 9.80 4.10 -8.31
CA LEU A 98 10.37 3.05 -9.15
C LEU A 98 11.83 3.37 -9.49
N LYS A 99 12.70 2.35 -9.38
CA LYS A 99 14.15 2.47 -9.61
C LYS A 99 14.65 1.64 -10.80
N ASP A 100 13.80 0.73 -11.30
CA ASP A 100 14.05 -0.14 -12.46
C ASP A 100 12.72 -0.63 -13.05
N THR A 101 12.80 -1.34 -14.20
CA THR A 101 11.66 -1.84 -14.97
C THR A 101 10.81 -2.83 -14.18
N VAL A 102 9.50 -2.55 -14.12
CA VAL A 102 8.50 -3.43 -13.52
C VAL A 102 8.30 -4.69 -14.36
N LYS A 103 8.13 -5.84 -13.72
CA LYS A 103 7.86 -7.13 -14.38
C LYS A 103 6.36 -7.33 -14.54
N ASN A 104 5.76 -6.56 -15.46
CA ASN A 104 4.32 -6.51 -15.65
C ASN A 104 3.71 -7.89 -15.93
N GLU A 105 4.39 -8.70 -16.72
CA GLU A 105 3.96 -10.06 -17.04
C GLU A 105 3.75 -10.94 -15.81
N ILE A 106 4.60 -10.80 -14.77
CA ILE A 106 4.46 -11.55 -13.50
C ILE A 106 3.25 -11.05 -12.71
N ILE A 107 3.02 -9.73 -12.71
CA ILE A 107 1.84 -9.15 -12.05
C ILE A 107 0.57 -9.67 -12.70
N GLU A 108 0.50 -9.67 -14.03
CA GLU A 108 -0.65 -10.17 -14.79
C GLU A 108 -0.87 -11.68 -14.62
N GLU A 109 0.20 -12.48 -14.51
CA GLU A 109 0.10 -13.89 -14.16
C GLU A 109 -0.56 -14.09 -12.79
N TYR A 110 -0.17 -13.30 -11.77
CA TYR A 110 -0.77 -13.40 -10.43
C TYR A 110 -2.21 -12.89 -10.40
N ILE A 111 -2.54 -11.85 -11.16
CA ILE A 111 -3.93 -11.39 -11.29
C ILE A 111 -4.79 -12.49 -11.90
N SER A 112 -4.36 -13.08 -13.02
CA SER A 112 -5.04 -14.21 -13.67
C SER A 112 -5.18 -15.43 -12.75
N LEU A 113 -4.20 -15.66 -11.88
CA LEU A 113 -4.27 -16.69 -10.85
C LEU A 113 -5.35 -16.36 -9.81
N MET A 114 -5.38 -15.12 -9.30
CA MET A 114 -6.37 -14.69 -8.31
C MET A 114 -7.80 -14.68 -8.83
N GLU A 115 -8.01 -14.44 -10.13
CA GLU A 115 -9.32 -14.56 -10.79
C GLU A 115 -9.84 -16.01 -10.75
N LYS A 116 -8.95 -16.97 -10.96
CA LYS A 116 -9.28 -18.41 -11.00
C LYS A 116 -9.33 -19.06 -9.62
N ALA A 117 -8.42 -18.68 -8.74
CA ALA A 117 -8.27 -19.24 -7.40
C ALA A 117 -9.16 -18.49 -6.39
N LYS A 118 -10.16 -19.19 -5.84
CA LYS A 118 -11.07 -18.60 -4.84
C LYS A 118 -10.42 -18.40 -3.47
N ASP A 119 -9.36 -19.12 -3.20
CA ASP A 119 -8.64 -19.16 -1.91
C ASP A 119 -7.41 -18.25 -1.86
N ILE A 120 -7.25 -17.31 -2.78
CA ILE A 120 -6.21 -16.28 -2.72
C ILE A 120 -6.87 -14.92 -2.48
N ASP A 121 -6.70 -14.38 -1.28
CA ASP A 121 -7.27 -13.07 -0.91
C ASP A 121 -6.27 -11.93 -1.08
N CYS A 122 -4.96 -12.22 -0.89
CA CYS A 122 -3.86 -11.27 -1.07
C CYS A 122 -2.57 -11.98 -1.50
N ILE A 123 -1.80 -11.33 -2.37
CA ILE A 123 -0.43 -11.69 -2.71
C ILE A 123 0.49 -10.49 -2.42
N GLN A 124 1.43 -10.65 -1.50
CA GLN A 124 2.49 -9.67 -1.25
C GLN A 124 3.60 -9.83 -2.29
N LEU A 125 3.94 -8.74 -3.00
CA LEU A 125 4.85 -8.75 -4.15
C LEU A 125 6.32 -8.50 -3.80
N THR A 126 6.65 -8.45 -2.53
CA THR A 126 8.03 -8.29 -2.04
C THR A 126 8.32 -9.24 -0.87
N ASP A 127 9.55 -9.70 -0.78
CA ASP A 127 10.08 -10.52 0.33
C ASP A 127 10.17 -9.75 1.66
N GLN A 128 10.11 -8.40 1.61
CA GLN A 128 10.23 -7.53 2.78
C GLN A 128 8.90 -7.24 3.49
N ALA A 129 7.77 -7.73 2.95
CA ALA A 129 6.44 -7.38 3.47
C ALA A 129 6.03 -8.23 4.67
N VAL A 130 6.05 -9.55 4.51
CA VAL A 130 5.53 -10.52 5.48
C VAL A 130 6.38 -11.78 5.51
N LYS A 131 6.25 -12.56 6.57
CA LYS A 131 7.04 -13.80 6.73
C LYS A 131 6.47 -14.96 5.92
N ALA A 132 7.25 -15.47 4.98
CA ALA A 132 6.97 -16.72 4.26
C ALA A 132 7.18 -17.94 5.17
N VAL A 133 6.39 -19.01 4.96
CA VAL A 133 6.50 -20.29 5.71
C VAL A 133 6.88 -21.44 4.81
N SER A 134 6.04 -21.77 3.83
CA SER A 134 6.20 -22.96 2.98
C SER A 134 5.76 -22.68 1.56
N SER A 135 6.35 -23.41 0.61
CA SER A 135 5.89 -23.46 -0.77
C SER A 135 4.43 -23.92 -0.82
N THR A 136 3.75 -23.53 -1.88
CA THR A 136 2.34 -23.83 -2.11
C THR A 136 2.17 -24.53 -3.46
N PRO A 137 0.98 -25.07 -3.80
CA PRO A 137 0.69 -25.55 -5.14
C PRO A 137 0.76 -24.46 -6.22
N TYR A 138 0.69 -23.20 -5.83
CA TYR A 138 0.82 -22.06 -6.74
C TYR A 138 2.30 -21.77 -7.01
N LYS A 139 2.67 -21.79 -8.27
CA LYS A 139 4.06 -21.55 -8.71
C LYS A 139 4.57 -20.20 -8.17
N HIS A 140 5.77 -20.20 -7.61
CA HIS A 140 6.46 -19.03 -7.07
C HIS A 140 5.72 -18.28 -5.95
N LEU A 141 4.75 -18.94 -5.27
CA LEU A 141 4.08 -18.40 -4.10
C LEU A 141 4.31 -19.26 -2.85
N TYR A 142 4.54 -18.59 -1.74
CA TYR A 142 4.64 -19.16 -0.41
C TYR A 142 3.44 -18.76 0.45
N SER A 143 3.06 -19.62 1.38
CA SER A 143 2.08 -19.26 2.39
C SER A 143 2.67 -18.27 3.38
N VAL A 144 1.84 -17.35 3.88
CA VAL A 144 2.22 -16.41 4.93
C VAL A 144 2.08 -17.06 6.30
N ASP A 145 3.02 -16.77 7.22
CA ASP A 145 2.91 -17.16 8.63
C ASP A 145 1.77 -16.40 9.31
N MET A 146 0.55 -16.94 9.23
CA MET A 146 -0.63 -16.32 9.83
C MET A 146 -0.57 -16.18 11.35
N HIS A 147 0.39 -16.80 12.04
CA HIS A 147 0.65 -16.64 13.48
C HIS A 147 1.65 -15.51 13.77
N HIS A 148 2.37 -15.03 12.76
CA HIS A 148 3.28 -13.91 12.93
C HIS A 148 2.53 -12.65 13.39
N TRP A 149 3.20 -11.77 14.12
CA TRP A 149 2.61 -10.54 14.66
C TRP A 149 2.03 -9.60 13.58
N SER A 150 2.62 -9.60 12.39
CA SER A 150 2.14 -8.87 11.21
C SER A 150 1.99 -9.82 10.03
N VAL A 151 0.80 -9.87 9.44
CA VAL A 151 0.47 -10.63 8.23
C VAL A 151 -0.08 -9.73 7.13
N ILE A 152 -0.25 -8.45 7.44
CA ILE A 152 -0.59 -7.38 6.48
C ILE A 152 0.55 -6.39 6.47
N SER A 153 0.92 -5.98 5.28
CA SER A 153 1.84 -4.88 5.03
C SER A 153 1.24 -3.93 4.01
N CYS A 154 1.50 -2.64 4.17
CA CYS A 154 1.15 -1.62 3.18
C CYS A 154 2.15 -1.55 2.01
N GLN A 155 3.05 -2.53 1.86
CA GLN A 155 3.93 -2.66 0.70
C GLN A 155 3.13 -3.10 -0.54
N ALA A 156 3.78 -3.03 -1.72
CA ALA A 156 3.14 -3.40 -2.98
C ALA A 156 2.52 -4.80 -2.92
N SER A 157 1.22 -4.89 -3.18
CA SER A 157 0.46 -6.12 -2.99
C SER A 157 -0.81 -6.17 -3.83
N LEU A 158 -1.14 -7.36 -4.32
CA LEU A 158 -2.41 -7.66 -4.98
C LEU A 158 -3.44 -8.08 -3.94
N TRP A 159 -4.66 -7.56 -4.07
CA TRP A 159 -5.76 -7.82 -3.15
C TRP A 159 -7.07 -8.13 -3.89
N LYS A 160 -7.84 -9.06 -3.37
CA LYS A 160 -9.27 -9.03 -3.63
C LYS A 160 -9.86 -7.82 -2.91
N ARG A 161 -10.44 -6.88 -3.65
CA ARG A 161 -10.94 -5.58 -3.16
C ARG A 161 -11.88 -5.74 -1.96
N THR A 162 -12.82 -6.68 -2.05
CA THR A 162 -13.78 -6.97 -0.97
C THR A 162 -13.07 -7.44 0.31
N LYS A 163 -12.00 -8.24 0.16
CA LYS A 163 -11.22 -8.76 1.29
C LYS A 163 -10.41 -7.67 1.99
N LEU A 164 -9.89 -6.70 1.25
CA LEU A 164 -9.26 -5.53 1.83
C LEU A 164 -10.29 -4.67 2.58
N LEU A 165 -11.47 -4.42 2.00
CA LEU A 165 -12.55 -3.67 2.63
C LEU A 165 -13.02 -4.29 3.95
N GLU A 166 -13.11 -5.62 4.06
CA GLU A 166 -13.48 -6.33 5.29
C GLU A 166 -12.58 -5.97 6.49
N LEU A 167 -11.33 -5.60 6.21
CA LEU A 167 -10.31 -5.34 7.23
C LEU A 167 -10.24 -3.90 7.70
N ILE A 168 -10.72 -2.95 6.92
CA ILE A 168 -10.60 -1.53 7.20
C ILE A 168 -11.54 -1.11 8.34
N ARG A 169 -11.04 -0.23 9.22
CA ARG A 169 -11.83 0.47 10.25
C ARG A 169 -11.55 1.96 10.16
N ASP A 170 -12.59 2.75 10.06
CA ASP A 170 -12.56 4.20 9.75
C ASP A 170 -11.67 5.03 10.70
N TYR A 171 -11.32 4.51 11.87
CA TYR A 171 -10.53 5.22 12.89
C TYR A 171 -9.04 4.85 12.89
N GLU A 172 -8.58 3.99 11.97
CA GLU A 172 -7.21 3.49 11.96
C GLU A 172 -6.30 4.31 11.06
N SER A 173 -5.04 4.43 11.46
CA SER A 173 -3.93 4.83 10.60
C SER A 173 -3.36 3.61 9.88
N ALA A 174 -2.48 3.80 8.88
CA ALA A 174 -1.79 2.70 8.19
C ALA A 174 -1.13 1.72 9.17
N TRP A 175 -0.40 2.21 10.17
CA TRP A 175 0.25 1.39 11.20
C TRP A 175 -0.75 0.59 12.06
N ASN A 176 -1.89 1.20 12.40
CA ASN A 176 -2.95 0.52 13.14
C ASN A 176 -3.63 -0.53 12.27
N PHE A 177 -3.84 -0.24 10.99
CA PHE A 177 -4.39 -1.18 10.03
C PHE A 177 -3.48 -2.41 9.87
N GLU A 178 -2.17 -2.26 9.68
CA GLU A 178 -1.24 -3.39 9.62
C GLU A 178 -1.34 -4.27 10.87
N TRP A 179 -1.38 -3.66 12.06
CA TRP A 179 -1.43 -4.38 13.34
C TRP A 179 -2.78 -5.03 13.61
N TRP A 180 -3.86 -4.25 13.56
CA TRP A 180 -5.20 -4.72 13.91
C TRP A 180 -5.86 -5.47 12.76
N GLY A 181 -5.62 -5.06 11.52
CA GLY A 181 -6.03 -5.78 10.32
C GLY A 181 -5.44 -7.18 10.27
N SER A 182 -4.17 -7.36 10.65
CA SER A 182 -3.54 -8.69 10.76
C SER A 182 -4.30 -9.61 11.73
N LYS A 183 -4.79 -9.08 12.84
CA LYS A 183 -5.60 -9.86 13.79
C LYS A 183 -6.99 -10.18 13.24
N ARG A 184 -7.62 -9.22 12.53
CA ARG A 184 -8.91 -9.45 11.84
C ARG A 184 -8.78 -10.51 10.75
N ALA A 185 -7.74 -10.44 9.93
CA ALA A 185 -7.48 -11.41 8.87
C ALA A 185 -7.42 -12.85 9.39
N ARG A 186 -6.80 -13.06 10.56
CA ARG A 186 -6.77 -14.38 11.23
C ARG A 186 -8.15 -14.86 11.66
N ILE A 187 -8.94 -13.97 12.28
CA ILE A 187 -10.30 -14.32 12.74
C ILE A 187 -11.20 -14.62 11.53
N LEU A 188 -11.06 -13.86 10.46
CA LEU A 188 -11.82 -14.01 9.21
C LEU A 188 -11.26 -15.13 8.31
N GLN A 189 -10.17 -15.79 8.72
CA GLN A 189 -9.52 -16.88 8.00
C GLN A 189 -9.12 -16.56 6.56
N HIS A 190 -8.68 -15.29 6.33
CA HIS A 190 -8.17 -14.87 5.04
C HIS A 190 -6.96 -15.70 4.61
N LYS A 191 -6.79 -15.87 3.30
CA LYS A 191 -5.73 -16.66 2.69
C LYS A 191 -4.72 -15.73 2.01
N TYR A 192 -3.53 -15.62 2.60
CA TYR A 192 -2.47 -14.73 2.15
C TYR A 192 -1.27 -15.49 1.65
N TYR A 193 -0.72 -14.96 0.59
CA TYR A 193 0.47 -15.48 -0.05
C TYR A 193 1.52 -14.37 -0.19
N VAL A 194 2.75 -14.77 -0.32
CA VAL A 194 3.89 -13.91 -0.60
C VAL A 194 4.73 -14.55 -1.69
N VAL A 195 5.36 -13.74 -2.49
CA VAL A 195 6.29 -14.19 -3.55
C VAL A 195 7.43 -15.03 -2.94
N ASP A 196 7.98 -15.96 -3.74
CA ASP A 196 9.06 -16.84 -3.30
C ASP A 196 10.29 -16.03 -2.83
N PRO A 197 10.65 -16.05 -1.53
CA PRO A 197 11.76 -15.27 -0.99
C PRO A 197 13.14 -15.76 -1.43
N ASN A 198 13.22 -16.90 -2.13
CA ASN A 198 14.46 -17.37 -2.74
C ASN A 198 14.67 -16.79 -4.16
N GLN A 199 13.63 -16.27 -4.77
CA GLN A 199 13.64 -15.70 -6.12
C GLN A 199 13.48 -14.20 -6.09
N VAL A 200 12.48 -13.68 -5.39
CA VAL A 200 12.23 -12.25 -5.24
C VAL A 200 12.99 -11.75 -4.02
N ILE A 201 14.08 -11.06 -4.29
CA ILE A 201 15.04 -10.60 -3.28
C ILE A 201 15.33 -9.11 -3.54
N LEU A 202 15.18 -8.30 -2.50
CA LEU A 202 15.47 -6.86 -2.53
C LEU A 202 16.85 -6.58 -3.15
N ASP A 203 16.91 -5.62 -4.07
CA ASP A 203 18.10 -5.17 -4.80
C ASP A 203 18.77 -6.24 -5.71
N LYS A 204 18.13 -7.40 -5.91
CA LYS A 204 18.60 -8.44 -6.84
C LYS A 204 17.59 -8.75 -7.93
N PHE A 205 16.42 -9.23 -7.55
CA PHE A 205 15.28 -9.45 -8.43
C PHE A 205 14.00 -9.05 -7.72
N GLU A 206 13.38 -8.00 -8.21
CA GLU A 206 12.14 -7.46 -7.67
C GLU A 206 11.09 -7.42 -8.79
N ILE A 207 9.86 -7.76 -8.45
CA ILE A 207 8.74 -7.70 -9.42
C ILE A 207 8.38 -6.24 -9.69
N ILE A 208 8.28 -5.44 -8.66
CA ILE A 208 8.13 -3.99 -8.71
C ILE A 208 9.35 -3.39 -8.01
N PRO A 209 10.39 -3.01 -8.75
CA PRO A 209 11.61 -2.43 -8.16
C PRO A 209 11.36 -0.98 -7.73
N TYR A 210 11.27 -0.71 -6.44
CA TYR A 210 11.13 0.65 -5.90
C TYR A 210 12.02 0.88 -4.67
N ILE A 211 12.25 2.14 -4.35
CA ILE A 211 12.82 2.48 -3.06
C ILE A 211 11.80 2.12 -1.99
N PHE A 212 12.17 1.27 -1.04
CA PHE A 212 11.27 0.62 -0.08
C PHE A 212 10.36 1.60 0.67
N THR A 213 10.82 2.85 0.88
CA THR A 213 10.01 4.01 1.26
C THR A 213 10.77 5.28 0.92
N GLY A 214 10.14 6.22 0.23
CA GLY A 214 10.74 7.50 -0.13
C GLY A 214 10.59 8.56 0.96
N VAL A 215 9.58 8.41 1.81
CA VAL A 215 9.25 9.36 2.89
C VAL A 215 9.02 8.64 4.20
N VAL A 216 9.82 8.91 5.21
CA VAL A 216 9.72 8.32 6.57
C VAL A 216 9.27 9.37 7.57
N GLY A 217 8.09 9.18 8.14
CA GLY A 217 7.55 10.13 9.13
C GLY A 217 7.37 11.56 8.59
N GLY A 218 7.05 11.69 7.31
CA GLY A 218 6.85 12.97 6.61
C GLY A 218 8.14 13.64 6.14
N LYS A 219 9.30 12.98 6.24
CA LYS A 219 10.62 13.47 5.84
C LYS A 219 11.22 12.61 4.74
N TRP A 220 11.94 13.22 3.81
CA TRP A 220 12.61 12.51 2.72
C TRP A 220 13.62 11.48 3.22
N TYR A 221 13.62 10.30 2.63
CA TYR A 221 14.64 9.29 2.82
C TYR A 221 15.81 9.55 1.87
N LYS A 222 17.05 9.71 2.41
CA LYS A 222 18.21 10.13 1.61
C LYS A 222 18.45 9.38 0.30
N PRO A 223 18.24 8.04 0.21
CA PRO A 223 18.43 7.32 -1.04
C PRO A 223 17.61 7.81 -2.25
N VAL A 224 16.46 8.50 -2.03
CA VAL A 224 15.68 9.06 -3.17
C VAL A 224 16.46 10.13 -3.93
N VAL A 225 17.40 10.83 -3.30
CA VAL A 225 18.17 11.93 -3.90
C VAL A 225 18.97 11.44 -5.10
N GLU A 226 19.64 10.31 -4.97
CA GLU A 226 20.45 9.76 -6.06
C GLU A 226 19.58 9.27 -7.21
N LEU A 227 18.42 8.65 -6.90
CA LEU A 227 17.45 8.26 -7.90
C LEU A 227 16.90 9.48 -8.67
N PHE A 228 16.53 10.53 -7.96
CA PHE A 228 15.99 11.75 -8.57
C PHE A 228 17.03 12.47 -9.41
N LYS A 229 18.29 12.58 -8.95
CA LYS A 229 19.40 13.12 -9.75
C LYS A 229 19.62 12.32 -11.05
N LYS A 230 19.63 10.98 -10.96
CA LYS A 230 19.79 10.08 -12.13
C LYS A 230 18.76 10.38 -13.22
N HIS A 231 17.56 10.80 -12.84
CA HIS A 231 16.43 11.03 -13.76
C HIS A 231 16.12 12.51 -13.98
N ASN A 232 17.01 13.44 -13.59
CA ASN A 232 16.80 14.88 -13.70
C ASN A 232 15.43 15.31 -13.10
N ILE A 233 15.14 14.80 -11.90
CA ILE A 233 14.00 15.21 -11.09
C ILE A 233 14.48 16.27 -10.12
N GLU A 234 14.04 17.50 -10.33
CA GLU A 234 14.28 18.60 -9.41
C GLU A 234 13.30 18.53 -8.24
N MET A 235 13.81 18.64 -7.02
CA MET A 235 12.99 18.53 -5.81
C MET A 235 13.46 19.52 -4.75
N ASP A 236 12.50 20.24 -4.16
CA ASP A 236 12.76 21.03 -2.95
C ASP A 236 12.71 20.14 -1.70
N TYR A 237 13.88 19.75 -1.21
CA TYR A 237 13.98 18.96 0.01
C TYR A 237 13.83 19.79 1.29
N THR A 238 13.82 21.12 1.21
CA THR A 238 13.84 22.00 2.41
C THR A 238 12.52 21.95 3.15
N HIS A 239 11.40 21.81 2.44
CA HIS A 239 10.06 21.77 3.02
C HIS A 239 9.88 20.60 4.00
N ARG A 240 10.36 19.40 3.68
CA ARG A 240 10.26 18.22 4.54
C ARG A 240 11.52 17.94 5.35
N GLY A 241 12.70 18.36 4.85
CA GLY A 241 14.01 17.94 5.35
C GLY A 241 14.20 16.42 5.20
N PHE A 242 15.30 15.92 5.77
CA PHE A 242 15.65 14.50 5.68
C PHE A 242 15.35 13.75 6.98
N PHE A 243 14.95 12.49 6.82
CA PHE A 243 14.76 11.59 7.94
C PHE A 243 16.11 11.27 8.61
N GLU A 244 16.13 11.44 9.91
CA GLU A 244 17.22 11.02 10.80
C GLU A 244 16.62 10.14 11.91
N ARG A 245 17.19 8.95 12.07
CA ARG A 245 16.75 8.04 13.14
C ARG A 245 17.21 8.56 14.49
N LYS A 246 16.29 9.10 15.28
CA LYS A 246 16.56 9.54 16.66
C LYS A 246 15.87 8.62 17.66
N PRO A 247 16.53 8.18 18.73
CA PRO A 247 15.88 7.42 19.79
C PRO A 247 14.81 8.27 20.47
N LEU A 248 13.63 7.69 20.68
CA LEU A 248 12.57 8.37 21.42
C LEU A 248 12.91 8.46 22.91
N SER A 249 12.70 9.62 23.49
CA SER A 249 12.77 9.83 24.95
C SER A 249 11.66 9.02 25.67
N LEU A 250 11.83 8.80 26.97
CA LEU A 250 10.82 8.13 27.81
C LEU A 250 9.47 8.87 27.80
N LYS A 251 9.51 10.21 27.80
CA LYS A 251 8.28 11.05 27.74
C LYS A 251 7.54 10.84 26.42
N GLU A 252 8.25 10.83 25.29
CA GLU A 252 7.64 10.58 23.96
C GLU A 252 7.07 9.16 23.84
N LYS A 253 7.76 8.16 24.40
CA LYS A 253 7.24 6.78 24.45
C LYS A 253 5.94 6.70 25.25
N LEU A 254 5.89 7.34 26.43
CA LEU A 254 4.72 7.36 27.27
C LEU A 254 3.56 8.10 26.59
N TYR A 255 3.84 9.28 26.04
CA TYR A 255 2.84 10.06 25.30
C TYR A 255 2.23 9.26 24.14
N LYS A 256 3.08 8.62 23.30
CA LYS A 256 2.61 7.74 22.21
C LYS A 256 1.75 6.59 22.71
N LYS A 257 2.06 6.01 23.87
CA LYS A 257 1.25 4.95 24.48
C LYS A 257 -0.12 5.46 24.89
N ILE A 258 -0.19 6.61 25.56
CA ILE A 258 -1.46 7.21 25.98
C ILE A 258 -2.34 7.55 24.78
N VAL A 259 -1.79 8.18 23.74
CA VAL A 259 -2.54 8.55 22.53
C VAL A 259 -3.09 7.32 21.76
N ARG A 260 -2.43 6.16 21.88
CA ARG A 260 -2.89 4.91 21.26
C ARG A 260 -4.02 4.20 22.02
N LEU A 261 -4.14 4.41 23.32
CA LEU A 261 -5.11 3.69 24.17
C LEU A 261 -6.55 3.67 23.63
N PRO A 262 -7.15 4.81 23.19
CA PRO A 262 -8.53 4.79 22.68
C PRO A 262 -8.69 3.90 21.44
N ILE A 263 -7.71 3.91 20.54
CA ILE A 263 -7.71 3.08 19.33
C ILE A 263 -7.54 1.61 19.71
N GLU A 264 -6.62 1.30 20.62
CA GLU A 264 -6.38 -0.06 21.11
C GLU A 264 -7.63 -0.67 21.77
N LEU A 265 -8.32 0.09 22.61
CA LEU A 265 -9.58 -0.33 23.22
C LEU A 265 -10.66 -0.59 22.17
N ARG A 266 -10.85 0.35 21.24
CA ARG A 266 -11.86 0.23 20.16
C ARG A 266 -11.58 -0.97 19.27
N SER A 267 -10.33 -1.18 18.86
CA SER A 267 -9.94 -2.30 18.02
C SER A 267 -10.02 -3.63 18.76
N SER A 268 -9.73 -3.67 20.07
CA SER A 268 -9.92 -4.87 20.89
C SER A 268 -11.38 -5.28 21.00
N LEU A 269 -12.29 -4.32 21.17
CA LEU A 269 -13.73 -4.56 21.18
C LEU A 269 -14.23 -5.05 19.80
N ASP A 270 -13.73 -4.49 18.71
CA ASP A 270 -14.02 -4.95 17.34
C ASP A 270 -13.62 -6.42 17.15
N LEU A 271 -12.40 -6.81 17.60
CA LEU A 271 -11.96 -8.20 17.51
C LEU A 271 -12.83 -9.16 18.34
N MET A 272 -13.29 -8.74 19.53
CA MET A 272 -14.18 -9.57 20.34
C MET A 272 -15.52 -9.79 19.60
N ARG A 273 -16.09 -8.75 19.01
CA ARG A 273 -17.34 -8.84 18.21
C ARG A 273 -17.19 -9.76 16.99
N LEU A 274 -16.01 -9.75 16.32
CA LEU A 274 -15.75 -10.63 15.18
C LEU A 274 -15.62 -12.11 15.57
N LYS A 275 -15.18 -12.42 16.78
CA LYS A 275 -15.07 -13.81 17.27
C LYS A 275 -16.41 -14.44 17.65
N VAL A 276 -17.43 -13.63 17.90
CA VAL A 276 -18.76 -14.09 18.32
C VAL A 276 -19.70 -14.31 17.11
N LYS A 277 -19.32 -13.78 15.95
CA LYS A 277 -20.01 -14.03 14.67
C LYS A 277 -19.47 -15.30 14.01
#